data_c1c6df71c1fb4bc133afcaf7e817fa0f
#
_entry.id   c1c6df71c1fb4bc133afcaf7e817fa0f
#
_cell.length_a   1.000
_cell.length_b   1.000
_cell.length_c   1.000
_cell.angle_alpha   90.00
_cell.angle_beta   90.00
_cell.angle_gamma   90.00
#
_symmetry.space_group_name_H-M   'P 1'
#
loop_
_entity.id
_entity.type
_entity.pdbx_description
1 polymer ?
#
loop_
_entity_poly.entity_id
_entity_poly.type
_entity_poly.pdbx_seq_one_letter_code
_entity_poly.pdbx_strand_id
1 'polypeptide(L)'
;TVHGELQQGGRYSAMGRSLVVMLSLQLVFQLGLSGQLQASPDYDLAPVLYSASKDDNTITRIQAAMDAQTFNLSGSSSAEVLRSLLDELGISVSSQVLVFSKTSLQRKMITPTNPRAIYFNSDFYVGYVPGGMIEIVACDDPKGMMFYSFDVNAEPDKRRFLRSQECMSCHATKNTMNVPGLLVRSVFTEQDGQPLLSWGSLLTTPASPVEERWGGWYVTGRQGQIRHMGNRWVSDKDAGRDGYEATTGQNVTDLNVFFDTNKHLADTSDILALMIMEHQIHAHNTLSAAKVSYLRSAYLNKAIHHGKYDVSSPSAQKMIVATADSILKMLLFADEVELPEDGIDGSDLYRDSFIGQGLSHDGHSLRDLRLERRLFKYRCSFMIHSKSFEQLPEEIKTCVLEKLHAIVTGEDDMPGFPSLSSREKERIHGILSHTHAAYQRVVSR
;
A
#
# COMPACT_ATOMS: atom_id res chain seq x y z
N THR A 1 93.48 -22.82 -19.95
CA THR A 1 93.26 -23.81 -21.03
C THR A 1 91.82 -24.16 -21.13
N VAL A 2 91.26 -23.65 -22.22
CA VAL A 2 90.47 -24.32 -23.25
C VAL A 2 88.97 -24.71 -22.95
N HIS A 3 88.10 -23.94 -23.53
CA HIS A 3 86.90 -24.24 -24.37
C HIS A 3 85.80 -25.11 -23.86
N GLY A 4 84.61 -24.57 -24.12
CA GLY A 4 83.41 -25.28 -24.48
C GLY A 4 82.10 -24.49 -24.36
N GLU A 5 81.84 -23.66 -25.39
CA GLU A 5 80.48 -23.19 -25.71
C GLU A 5 79.59 -24.36 -26.06
N LEU A 6 78.35 -24.34 -25.59
CA LEU A 6 77.26 -24.95 -26.32
C LEU A 6 75.96 -24.16 -26.12
N GLN A 7 75.53 -23.52 -27.18
CA GLN A 7 74.20 -22.95 -27.40
C GLN A 7 73.10 -24.01 -27.20
N GLN A 8 72.07 -23.69 -26.46
CA GLN A 8 70.77 -24.24 -26.69
C GLN A 8 69.74 -23.09 -26.75
N GLY A 9 69.44 -22.78 -27.97
CA GLY A 9 68.42 -21.80 -28.33
C GLY A 9 66.99 -22.29 -28.12
N GLY A 10 66.20 -21.39 -27.72
CA GLY A 10 64.77 -21.19 -27.81
C GLY A 10 63.82 -22.28 -28.32
N ARG A 11 62.91 -22.67 -27.45
CA ARG A 11 61.57 -23.21 -27.78
C ARG A 11 60.58 -23.01 -26.65
N TYR A 12 60.47 -21.82 -26.08
CA TYR A 12 59.46 -21.52 -25.06
C TYR A 12 58.72 -20.20 -25.31
N SER A 13 58.23 -19.92 -26.51
CA SER A 13 57.52 -18.64 -26.69
C SER A 13 56.11 -18.76 -27.37
N ALA A 14 55.75 -19.96 -27.87
CA ALA A 14 54.46 -20.09 -28.55
C ALA A 14 53.33 -20.67 -27.67
N MET A 15 53.65 -21.51 -26.67
CA MET A 15 52.63 -22.12 -25.80
C MET A 15 52.12 -21.20 -24.68
N GLY A 16 52.95 -20.27 -24.20
CA GLY A 16 52.54 -19.34 -23.11
C GLY A 16 51.55 -18.27 -23.54
N ARG A 17 51.61 -17.81 -24.80
CA ARG A 17 50.71 -16.76 -25.29
C ARG A 17 49.29 -17.30 -25.61
N SER A 18 49.16 -18.55 -26.06
CA SER A 18 47.85 -19.16 -26.30
C SER A 18 47.11 -19.49 -24.98
N LEU A 19 47.81 -19.87 -23.93
CA LEU A 19 47.20 -20.19 -22.65
C LEU A 19 46.72 -18.91 -21.91
N VAL A 20 47.46 -17.80 -22.00
CA VAL A 20 47.06 -16.52 -21.41
C VAL A 20 45.83 -15.90 -22.14
N VAL A 21 45.77 -16.06 -23.48
CA VAL A 21 44.61 -15.58 -24.27
C VAL A 21 43.36 -16.43 -23.99
N MET A 22 43.50 -17.76 -23.84
CA MET A 22 42.36 -18.62 -23.46
C MET A 22 41.87 -18.36 -22.04
N LEU A 23 42.75 -18.13 -21.08
CA LEU A 23 42.37 -17.79 -19.70
C LEU A 23 41.73 -16.40 -19.62
N SER A 24 42.19 -15.40 -20.38
CA SER A 24 41.58 -14.10 -20.45
C SER A 24 40.20 -14.10 -21.12
N LEU A 25 40.00 -14.92 -22.18
CA LEU A 25 38.67 -15.10 -22.79
C LEU A 25 37.69 -15.85 -21.86
N GLN A 26 38.15 -16.83 -21.10
CA GLN A 26 37.30 -17.51 -20.12
C GLN A 26 36.93 -16.61 -18.94
N LEU A 27 37.85 -15.74 -18.49
CA LEU A 27 37.55 -14.78 -17.42
C LEU A 27 36.56 -13.67 -17.88
N VAL A 28 36.70 -13.19 -19.13
CA VAL A 28 35.75 -12.24 -19.74
C VAL A 28 34.38 -12.86 -19.96
N PHE A 29 34.33 -14.16 -20.31
CA PHE A 29 33.05 -14.87 -20.47
C PHE A 29 32.39 -15.19 -19.12
N GLN A 30 33.15 -15.42 -18.05
CA GLN A 30 32.61 -15.58 -16.68
C GLN A 30 32.21 -14.28 -16.02
N LEU A 31 32.86 -13.15 -16.32
CA LEU A 31 32.48 -11.82 -15.82
C LEU A 31 31.30 -11.21 -16.61
N GLY A 32 31.00 -11.70 -17.82
CA GLY A 32 29.87 -11.26 -18.63
C GLY A 32 28.57 -12.02 -18.40
N LEU A 33 28.59 -13.14 -17.66
CA LEU A 33 27.42 -14.02 -17.47
C LEU A 33 26.86 -14.06 -16.04
N SER A 34 27.41 -13.27 -15.10
CA SER A 34 26.88 -13.16 -13.75
C SER A 34 25.93 -11.97 -13.56
N GLY A 35 25.53 -11.27 -14.61
CA GLY A 35 24.27 -10.54 -14.60
C GLY A 35 23.15 -11.56 -14.58
N GLN A 36 22.65 -11.96 -13.41
CA GLN A 36 21.37 -12.63 -13.32
C GLN A 36 20.39 -11.78 -14.10
N LEU A 37 19.92 -12.27 -15.24
CA LEU A 37 18.75 -11.74 -15.93
C LEU A 37 17.58 -11.94 -14.98
N GLN A 38 17.42 -11.00 -14.03
CA GLN A 38 16.26 -10.95 -13.17
C GLN A 38 15.09 -10.64 -14.09
N ALA A 39 14.20 -11.62 -14.26
CA ALA A 39 13.02 -11.44 -15.10
C ALA A 39 12.28 -10.19 -14.63
N SER A 40 11.93 -9.29 -15.55
CA SER A 40 11.15 -8.12 -15.24
C SER A 40 9.83 -8.53 -14.58
N PRO A 41 9.40 -7.84 -13.52
CA PRO A 41 8.16 -8.17 -12.83
C PRO A 41 6.95 -7.92 -13.75
N ASP A 42 5.86 -8.65 -13.54
CA ASP A 42 4.68 -8.62 -14.40
C ASP A 42 4.10 -7.20 -14.60
N TYR A 43 4.17 -6.35 -13.59
CA TYR A 43 3.71 -4.96 -13.70
C TYR A 43 4.57 -4.11 -14.64
N ASP A 44 5.83 -4.50 -14.92
CA ASP A 44 6.72 -3.80 -15.86
C ASP A 44 6.73 -4.41 -17.26
N LEU A 45 6.04 -5.53 -17.46
CA LEU A 45 5.86 -6.12 -18.76
C LEU A 45 4.63 -5.59 -19.49
N ALA A 46 4.60 -5.71 -20.83
CA ALA A 46 3.42 -5.36 -21.61
C ALA A 46 2.19 -6.16 -21.15
N PRO A 47 1.00 -5.57 -21.11
CA PRO A 47 0.65 -4.22 -21.57
C PRO A 47 0.75 -3.15 -20.48
N VAL A 48 1.10 -3.49 -19.22
CA VAL A 48 1.08 -2.56 -18.09
C VAL A 48 2.20 -1.52 -18.22
N LEU A 49 3.46 -1.98 -18.43
CA LEU A 49 4.63 -1.12 -18.62
C LEU A 49 4.75 -0.02 -17.57
N TYR A 50 4.59 -0.39 -16.30
CA TYR A 50 4.49 0.53 -15.17
C TYR A 50 5.59 1.59 -15.15
N SER A 51 6.85 1.19 -15.30
CA SER A 51 7.99 2.12 -15.25
C SER A 51 8.17 2.95 -16.52
N ALA A 52 7.77 2.41 -17.68
CA ALA A 52 8.03 3.02 -18.99
C ALA A 52 6.90 3.93 -19.51
N SER A 53 5.65 3.66 -19.09
CA SER A 53 4.51 4.44 -19.58
C SER A 53 4.28 5.72 -18.78
N LYS A 54 3.72 6.74 -19.47
CA LYS A 54 3.36 8.03 -18.86
C LYS A 54 2.26 7.84 -17.81
N ASP A 55 2.35 8.60 -16.73
CA ASP A 55 1.37 8.63 -15.67
C ASP A 55 0.16 9.48 -16.05
N ASP A 56 -1.04 9.08 -15.62
CA ASP A 56 -2.29 9.81 -15.82
C ASP A 56 -3.10 9.76 -14.52
N ASN A 57 -2.81 10.67 -13.61
CA ASN A 57 -3.42 10.76 -12.29
C ASN A 57 -3.49 12.22 -11.81
N THR A 58 -4.09 12.45 -10.66
CA THR A 58 -4.25 13.78 -10.08
C THR A 58 -2.91 14.49 -9.86
N ILE A 59 -1.86 13.79 -9.41
CA ILE A 59 -0.55 14.40 -9.15
C ILE A 59 0.06 14.97 -10.44
N THR A 60 -0.07 14.24 -11.57
CA THR A 60 0.43 14.74 -12.86
C THR A 60 -0.37 15.93 -13.37
N ARG A 61 -1.67 15.99 -13.08
CA ARG A 61 -2.51 17.17 -13.40
C ARG A 61 -2.14 18.38 -12.55
N ILE A 62 -1.91 18.21 -11.25
CA ILE A 62 -1.40 19.27 -10.37
C ILE A 62 -0.04 19.76 -10.88
N GLN A 63 0.89 18.86 -11.21
CA GLN A 63 2.19 19.25 -11.75
C GLN A 63 2.06 20.06 -13.06
N ALA A 64 1.19 19.64 -13.97
CA ALA A 64 0.96 20.37 -15.20
C ALA A 64 0.38 21.77 -14.96
N ALA A 65 -0.51 21.94 -13.98
CA ALA A 65 -1.05 23.24 -13.59
C ALA A 65 0.02 24.13 -12.93
N MET A 66 0.94 23.57 -12.14
CA MET A 66 2.09 24.28 -11.58
C MET A 66 3.06 24.74 -12.69
N ASP A 67 3.35 23.88 -13.66
CA ASP A 67 4.23 24.20 -14.80
C ASP A 67 3.63 25.30 -15.69
N ALA A 68 2.31 25.30 -15.84
CA ALA A 68 1.56 26.35 -16.55
C ALA A 68 1.36 27.63 -15.72
N GLN A 69 1.83 27.67 -14.46
CA GLN A 69 1.64 28.79 -13.51
C GLN A 69 0.17 29.16 -13.26
N THR A 70 -0.76 28.21 -13.44
CA THR A 70 -2.19 28.38 -13.16
C THR A 70 -2.57 27.93 -11.75
N PHE A 71 -1.69 27.18 -11.10
CA PHE A 71 -1.82 26.70 -9.72
C PHE A 71 -0.47 26.69 -9.02
N ASN A 72 -0.45 26.88 -7.72
CA ASN A 72 0.74 26.70 -6.89
C ASN A 72 0.33 26.25 -5.47
N LEU A 73 1.13 25.37 -4.88
CA LEU A 73 0.97 25.02 -3.48
C LEU A 73 1.40 26.20 -2.60
N SER A 74 0.47 26.72 -1.82
CA SER A 74 0.69 27.89 -0.98
C SER A 74 1.34 27.53 0.35
N GLY A 75 2.13 28.46 0.90
CA GLY A 75 2.72 28.35 2.24
C GLY A 75 4.16 28.84 2.30
N SER A 76 4.50 29.48 3.42
CA SER A 76 5.83 29.96 3.77
C SER A 76 6.66 28.95 4.55
N SER A 77 6.00 27.95 5.13
CA SER A 77 6.61 26.83 5.85
C SER A 77 6.28 25.48 5.22
N SER A 78 7.09 24.46 5.49
CA SER A 78 6.83 23.10 5.03
C SER A 78 5.47 22.56 5.51
N ALA A 79 5.04 22.92 6.70
CA ALA A 79 3.73 22.53 7.25
C ALA A 79 2.56 23.18 6.50
N GLU A 80 2.69 24.45 6.09
CA GLU A 80 1.67 25.13 5.28
C GLU A 80 1.58 24.57 3.88
N VAL A 81 2.72 24.30 3.23
CA VAL A 81 2.76 23.64 1.91
C VAL A 81 2.15 22.24 1.97
N LEU A 82 2.45 21.47 3.03
CA LEU A 82 1.82 20.17 3.27
C LEU A 82 0.30 20.32 3.40
N ARG A 83 -0.18 21.27 4.20
CA ARG A 83 -1.62 21.54 4.36
C ARG A 83 -2.27 21.90 3.03
N SER A 84 -1.66 22.79 2.25
CA SER A 84 -2.14 23.15 0.92
C SER A 84 -2.26 21.93 -0.02
N LEU A 85 -1.30 21.00 0.06
CA LEU A 85 -1.36 19.76 -0.72
C LEU A 85 -2.49 18.83 -0.22
N LEU A 86 -2.66 18.69 1.10
CA LEU A 86 -3.74 17.87 1.67
C LEU A 86 -5.11 18.42 1.27
N ASP A 87 -5.29 19.74 1.31
CA ASP A 87 -6.52 20.43 0.92
C ASP A 87 -6.82 20.19 -0.57
N GLU A 88 -5.82 20.31 -1.45
CA GLU A 88 -5.95 20.04 -2.91
C GLU A 88 -6.32 18.57 -3.19
N LEU A 89 -5.80 17.63 -2.40
CA LEU A 89 -6.11 16.21 -2.53
C LEU A 89 -7.38 15.78 -1.77
N GLY A 90 -8.05 16.70 -1.08
CA GLY A 90 -9.23 16.40 -0.27
C GLY A 90 -8.93 15.47 0.91
N ILE A 91 -7.73 15.56 1.49
CA ILE A 91 -7.30 14.73 2.63
C ILE A 91 -7.50 15.50 3.93
N SER A 92 -8.30 14.97 4.83
CA SER A 92 -8.46 15.52 6.17
C SER A 92 -7.19 15.37 7.01
N VAL A 93 -6.78 16.44 7.68
CA VAL A 93 -5.68 16.41 8.66
C VAL A 93 -5.94 15.41 9.79
N SER A 94 -7.21 15.19 10.14
CA SER A 94 -7.60 14.22 11.18
C SER A 94 -7.29 12.76 10.82
N SER A 95 -6.99 12.46 9.54
CA SER A 95 -6.55 11.13 9.10
C SER A 95 -5.11 10.78 9.52
N GLN A 96 -4.42 11.70 10.22
CA GLN A 96 -3.03 11.51 10.62
C GLN A 96 -2.82 10.23 11.42
N VAL A 97 -1.84 9.44 10.98
CA VAL A 97 -1.24 8.36 11.76
C VAL A 97 0.28 8.53 11.79
N LEU A 98 0.93 8.09 12.86
CA LEU A 98 2.33 8.38 13.12
C LEU A 98 3.15 7.11 13.27
N VAL A 99 4.23 6.98 12.48
CA VAL A 99 5.19 5.88 12.56
C VAL A 99 6.56 6.41 12.97
N PHE A 100 7.13 5.84 14.04
CA PHE A 100 8.45 6.22 14.54
C PHE A 100 9.53 5.17 14.23
N SER A 101 9.15 4.00 13.71
CA SER A 101 10.12 3.00 13.26
C SER A 101 10.84 3.46 12.00
N LYS A 102 12.16 3.26 11.94
CA LYS A 102 13.03 3.67 10.82
C LYS A 102 12.92 2.71 9.63
N THR A 103 11.72 2.59 9.06
CA THR A 103 11.38 1.64 7.98
C THR A 103 11.15 2.29 6.61
N SER A 104 11.34 3.62 6.45
CA SER A 104 11.19 4.34 5.18
C SER A 104 12.53 4.77 4.59
N LEU A 105 12.53 5.28 3.35
CA LEU A 105 13.74 5.86 2.73
C LEU A 105 14.28 7.04 3.54
N GLN A 106 13.43 7.80 4.23
CA GLN A 106 13.81 8.92 5.10
C GLN A 106 14.18 8.50 6.54
N ARG A 107 14.54 7.22 6.76
CA ARG A 107 14.82 6.63 8.07
C ARG A 107 15.81 7.40 8.96
N LYS A 108 16.73 8.19 8.36
CA LYS A 108 17.70 8.99 9.12
C LYS A 108 17.05 10.11 9.91
N MET A 109 15.88 10.58 9.50
CA MET A 109 15.13 11.67 10.11
C MET A 109 14.06 11.18 11.08
N ILE A 110 13.64 9.91 10.94
CA ILE A 110 12.57 9.31 11.75
C ILE A 110 13.15 8.89 13.11
N THR A 111 12.50 9.35 14.16
CA THR A 111 12.76 8.95 15.56
C THR A 111 11.47 8.98 16.36
N PRO A 112 11.42 8.42 17.57
CA PRO A 112 10.25 8.59 18.44
C PRO A 112 9.90 10.05 18.74
N THR A 113 10.87 10.97 18.74
CA THR A 113 10.63 12.41 18.93
C THR A 113 10.41 13.19 17.63
N ASN A 114 10.52 12.53 16.48
CA ASN A 114 10.27 13.07 15.15
C ASN A 114 9.64 11.99 14.26
N PRO A 115 8.43 11.48 14.58
CA PRO A 115 7.78 10.44 13.81
C PRO A 115 7.39 10.93 12.42
N ARG A 116 7.26 9.99 11.48
CA ARG A 116 6.68 10.23 10.16
C ARG A 116 5.17 10.22 10.27
N ALA A 117 4.53 11.29 9.84
CA ALA A 117 3.08 11.36 9.66
C ALA A 117 2.67 10.76 8.32
N ILE A 118 1.52 10.10 8.29
CA ILE A 118 0.84 9.66 7.07
C ILE A 118 -0.59 10.18 7.16
N TYR A 119 -1.02 10.91 6.12
CA TYR A 119 -2.38 11.41 5.91
C TYR A 119 -2.97 10.68 4.73
N PHE A 120 -4.26 10.40 4.72
CA PHE A 120 -4.86 9.63 3.64
C PHE A 120 -6.36 9.88 3.45
N ASN A 121 -6.83 9.58 2.26
CA ASN A 121 -8.23 9.34 1.92
C ASN A 121 -8.35 8.08 1.05
N SER A 122 -9.48 7.85 0.38
CA SER A 122 -9.70 6.64 -0.41
C SER A 122 -8.74 6.46 -1.59
N ASP A 123 -8.11 7.54 -2.08
CA ASP A 123 -7.36 7.51 -3.34
C ASP A 123 -5.92 8.00 -3.20
N PHE A 124 -5.53 8.58 -2.03
CA PHE A 124 -4.19 9.14 -1.81
C PHE A 124 -3.65 8.83 -0.42
N TYR A 125 -2.32 8.71 -0.36
CA TYR A 125 -1.55 8.67 0.88
C TYR A 125 -0.42 9.68 0.81
N VAL A 126 -0.26 10.49 1.83
CA VAL A 126 0.78 11.53 1.92
C VAL A 126 1.59 11.33 3.18
N GLY A 127 2.87 10.98 3.03
CA GLY A 127 3.83 10.79 4.11
C GLY A 127 4.71 12.02 4.28
N TYR A 128 4.93 12.47 5.52
CA TYR A 128 5.79 13.59 5.84
C TYR A 128 6.56 13.36 7.14
N VAL A 129 7.85 13.64 7.10
CA VAL A 129 8.70 13.73 8.29
C VAL A 129 9.09 15.19 8.45
N PRO A 130 8.90 15.83 9.63
CA PRO A 130 9.34 17.21 9.84
C PRO A 130 10.82 17.40 9.46
N GLY A 131 11.05 18.35 8.54
CA GLY A 131 12.37 18.62 7.93
C GLY A 131 12.71 17.78 6.69
N GLY A 132 11.90 16.80 6.32
CA GLY A 132 12.08 15.93 5.16
C GLY A 132 11.26 16.32 3.94
N MET A 133 11.26 15.43 2.96
CA MET A 133 10.40 15.50 1.77
C MET A 133 9.00 14.99 2.06
N ILE A 134 8.02 15.43 1.27
CA ILE A 134 6.71 14.78 1.20
C ILE A 134 6.81 13.59 0.25
N GLU A 135 6.27 12.44 0.68
CA GLU A 135 6.12 11.23 -0.11
C GLU A 135 4.63 11.03 -0.43
N ILE A 136 4.28 10.83 -1.69
CA ILE A 136 2.88 10.70 -2.10
C ILE A 136 2.67 9.37 -2.81
N VAL A 137 1.55 8.72 -2.52
CA VAL A 137 1.04 7.59 -3.30
C VAL A 137 -0.33 7.96 -3.85
N ALA A 138 -0.44 7.98 -5.17
CA ALA A 138 -1.68 8.20 -5.90
C ALA A 138 -2.24 6.84 -6.37
N CYS A 139 -3.50 6.55 -6.04
CA CYS A 139 -4.17 5.31 -6.39
C CYS A 139 -5.18 5.48 -7.53
N ASP A 140 -5.24 6.67 -8.14
CA ASP A 140 -6.13 7.06 -9.22
C ASP A 140 -5.51 6.92 -10.62
N ASP A 141 -4.32 6.33 -10.74
CA ASP A 141 -3.70 6.03 -12.04
C ASP A 141 -4.23 4.70 -12.61
N PRO A 142 -4.52 4.63 -13.92
CA PRO A 142 -4.95 3.39 -14.57
C PRO A 142 -3.98 2.20 -14.41
N LYS A 143 -2.70 2.46 -14.11
CA LYS A 143 -1.69 1.42 -13.86
C LYS A 143 -1.66 0.90 -12.42
N GLY A 144 -2.38 1.54 -11.51
CA GLY A 144 -2.38 1.25 -10.08
C GLY A 144 -1.68 2.33 -9.25
N MET A 145 -1.08 1.97 -8.14
CA MET A 145 -0.47 2.92 -7.22
C MET A 145 0.82 3.52 -7.77
N MET A 146 0.88 4.85 -7.84
CA MET A 146 2.02 5.62 -8.33
C MET A 146 2.68 6.39 -7.20
N PHE A 147 4.02 6.32 -7.14
CA PHE A 147 4.82 6.85 -6.04
C PHE A 147 5.57 8.09 -6.46
N TYR A 148 5.44 9.16 -5.69
CA TYR A 148 6.08 10.45 -5.92
C TYR A 148 6.79 10.96 -4.66
N SER A 149 7.83 11.77 -4.87
CA SER A 149 8.45 12.61 -3.86
C SER A 149 8.31 14.08 -4.23
N PHE A 150 8.21 14.94 -3.22
CA PHE A 150 8.10 16.38 -3.39
C PHE A 150 8.97 17.06 -2.33
N ASP A 151 9.99 17.79 -2.78
CA ASP A 151 10.88 18.53 -1.88
C ASP A 151 10.26 19.88 -1.51
N VAL A 152 9.68 19.94 -0.32
CA VAL A 152 9.08 21.18 0.22
C VAL A 152 10.13 22.22 0.59
N ASN A 153 11.40 21.81 0.77
CA ASN A 153 12.50 22.70 1.15
C ASN A 153 13.19 23.35 -0.08
N ALA A 154 12.85 22.89 -1.30
CA ALA A 154 13.32 23.51 -2.52
C ALA A 154 12.71 24.91 -2.70
N GLU A 155 13.38 25.78 -3.47
CA GLU A 155 12.83 27.06 -3.90
C GLU A 155 11.47 26.85 -4.58
N PRO A 156 10.47 27.71 -4.37
CA PRO A 156 9.11 27.51 -4.88
C PRO A 156 9.02 27.21 -6.39
N ASP A 157 9.85 27.87 -7.21
CA ASP A 157 9.92 27.68 -8.66
C ASP A 157 10.59 26.36 -9.09
N LYS A 158 11.29 25.69 -8.16
CA LYS A 158 11.97 24.41 -8.38
C LYS A 158 11.20 23.23 -7.82
N ARG A 159 10.10 23.45 -7.11
CA ARG A 159 9.30 22.37 -6.53
C ARG A 159 8.62 21.56 -7.63
N ARG A 160 8.83 20.23 -7.58
CA ARG A 160 8.28 19.29 -8.57
C ARG A 160 7.89 17.99 -7.88
N PHE A 161 6.82 17.37 -8.37
CA PHE A 161 6.52 15.99 -8.06
C PHE A 161 7.41 15.08 -8.92
N LEU A 162 8.31 14.37 -8.28
CA LEU A 162 9.23 13.45 -8.94
C LEU A 162 8.77 12.02 -8.72
N ARG A 163 8.55 11.28 -9.81
CA ARG A 163 8.24 9.86 -9.73
C ARG A 163 9.42 9.10 -9.13
N SER A 164 9.16 8.27 -8.10
CA SER A 164 10.18 7.53 -7.39
C SER A 164 10.15 6.04 -7.75
N GLN A 165 11.19 5.57 -8.46
CA GLN A 165 11.38 4.15 -8.75
C GLN A 165 12.02 3.39 -7.58
N GLU A 166 12.73 4.07 -6.70
CA GLU A 166 13.40 3.47 -5.54
C GLU A 166 12.41 2.84 -4.55
N CYS A 167 11.18 3.37 -4.50
CA CYS A 167 10.10 2.82 -3.68
C CYS A 167 9.79 1.37 -4.01
N MET A 168 9.99 0.94 -5.27
CA MET A 168 9.64 -0.40 -5.73
C MET A 168 10.46 -1.50 -5.05
N SER A 169 11.64 -1.19 -4.54
CA SER A 169 12.47 -2.15 -3.80
C SER A 169 11.77 -2.73 -2.56
N CYS A 170 10.87 -1.95 -1.94
CA CYS A 170 10.06 -2.37 -0.79
C CYS A 170 8.57 -2.53 -1.15
N HIS A 171 8.08 -1.70 -2.09
CA HIS A 171 6.66 -1.55 -2.40
C HIS A 171 6.20 -2.35 -3.64
N ALA A 172 7.04 -3.24 -4.21
CA ALA A 172 6.68 -4.17 -5.28
C ALA A 172 7.23 -5.57 -5.01
N THR A 173 6.88 -6.13 -3.86
CA THR A 173 7.37 -7.42 -3.36
C THR A 173 6.21 -8.39 -3.12
N LYS A 174 6.52 -9.62 -2.70
CA LYS A 174 5.49 -10.58 -2.26
C LYS A 174 4.55 -10.01 -1.18
N ASN A 175 5.04 -9.08 -0.37
CA ASN A 175 4.24 -8.44 0.69
C ASN A 175 3.20 -7.45 0.13
N THR A 176 3.33 -7.04 -1.12
CA THR A 176 2.37 -6.23 -1.87
C THR A 176 1.77 -6.99 -3.05
N MET A 177 1.70 -8.33 -2.95
CA MET A 177 1.19 -9.23 -4.02
C MET A 177 1.97 -9.13 -5.34
N ASN A 178 3.28 -8.78 -5.28
CA ASN A 178 4.19 -8.58 -6.43
C ASN A 178 3.74 -7.46 -7.41
N VAL A 179 2.98 -6.50 -6.94
CA VAL A 179 2.60 -5.27 -7.69
C VAL A 179 3.00 -4.04 -6.89
N PRO A 180 3.14 -2.86 -7.54
CA PRO A 180 3.29 -1.61 -6.81
C PRO A 180 2.16 -1.43 -5.81
N GLY A 181 2.50 -1.38 -4.52
CA GLY A 181 1.52 -1.44 -3.44
C GLY A 181 2.05 -0.86 -2.13
N LEU A 182 1.19 -0.80 -1.13
CA LEU A 182 1.50 -0.31 0.20
C LEU A 182 1.53 -1.45 1.21
N LEU A 183 2.19 -1.21 2.33
CA LEU A 183 2.24 -2.16 3.43
C LEU A 183 2.31 -1.44 4.77
N VAL A 184 1.68 -2.02 5.78
CA VAL A 184 1.83 -1.63 7.19
C VAL A 184 2.66 -2.70 7.87
N ARG A 185 3.78 -2.30 8.45
CA ARG A 185 4.68 -3.20 9.17
C ARG A 185 4.60 -2.93 10.66
N SER A 186 4.50 -3.98 11.43
CA SER A 186 4.64 -3.97 12.88
C SER A 186 5.99 -4.59 13.25
N VAL A 187 6.81 -3.85 13.98
CA VAL A 187 8.18 -4.24 14.34
C VAL A 187 8.47 -3.90 15.79
N PHE A 188 9.31 -4.69 16.44
CA PHE A 188 9.95 -4.25 17.67
C PHE A 188 10.98 -3.20 17.33
N THR A 189 11.07 -2.14 18.13
CA THR A 189 12.03 -1.05 17.93
C THR A 189 12.88 -0.82 19.16
N GLU A 190 14.10 -0.34 18.94
CA GLU A 190 14.93 0.27 19.97
C GLU A 190 14.39 1.65 20.36
N GLN A 191 14.96 2.26 21.41
CA GLN A 191 14.60 3.59 21.91
C GLN A 191 14.75 4.71 20.88
N ASP A 192 15.59 4.53 19.87
CA ASP A 192 15.80 5.50 18.78
C ASP A 192 14.91 5.25 17.55
N GLY A 193 14.05 4.21 17.59
CA GLY A 193 13.18 3.79 16.51
C GLY A 193 13.82 2.79 15.53
N GLN A 194 15.05 2.32 15.77
CA GLN A 194 15.68 1.31 14.93
C GLN A 194 14.96 -0.03 15.06
N PRO A 195 14.51 -0.67 13.96
CA PRO A 195 13.84 -1.96 14.01
C PRO A 195 14.79 -3.08 14.46
N LEU A 196 14.33 -3.92 15.38
CA LEU A 196 14.96 -5.16 15.81
C LEU A 196 14.51 -6.32 14.91
N LEU A 197 15.01 -6.35 13.67
CA LEU A 197 14.56 -7.31 12.65
C LEU A 197 14.84 -8.77 13.03
N SER A 198 15.81 -9.05 13.89
CA SER A 198 16.07 -10.39 14.46
C SER A 198 14.94 -10.88 15.34
N TRP A 199 14.11 -9.99 15.89
CA TRP A 199 12.94 -10.32 16.69
C TRP A 199 11.69 -10.56 15.83
N GLY A 200 11.77 -10.26 14.54
CA GLY A 200 10.71 -10.43 13.55
C GLY A 200 10.18 -9.11 13.01
N SER A 201 9.43 -9.24 11.96
CA SER A 201 8.69 -8.16 11.33
C SER A 201 7.39 -8.74 10.81
N LEU A 202 6.28 -8.22 11.28
CA LEU A 202 4.94 -8.65 10.94
C LEU A 202 4.36 -7.72 9.87
N LEU A 203 3.70 -8.29 8.88
CA LEU A 203 2.88 -7.53 7.95
C LEU A 203 1.48 -7.43 8.54
N THR A 204 1.02 -6.22 8.81
CA THR A 204 -0.33 -5.99 9.32
C THR A 204 -1.33 -6.02 8.17
N THR A 205 -2.36 -6.83 8.32
CA THR A 205 -3.51 -6.97 7.42
C THR A 205 -4.79 -6.95 8.26
N PRO A 206 -5.98 -6.82 7.67
CA PRO A 206 -7.24 -6.96 8.42
C PRO A 206 -7.39 -8.27 9.19
N ALA A 207 -6.73 -9.35 8.73
CA ALA A 207 -6.71 -10.66 9.38
C ALA A 207 -5.70 -10.78 10.54
N SER A 208 -4.80 -9.83 10.70
CA SER A 208 -3.78 -9.89 11.75
C SER A 208 -4.41 -9.69 13.13
N PRO A 209 -4.02 -10.48 14.16
CA PRO A 209 -4.43 -10.20 15.55
C PRO A 209 -4.06 -8.77 15.96
N VAL A 210 -4.91 -8.10 16.74
CA VAL A 210 -4.65 -6.72 17.16
C VAL A 210 -3.39 -6.64 18.04
N GLU A 211 -3.13 -7.70 18.80
CA GLU A 211 -1.95 -7.83 19.67
C GLU A 211 -0.61 -7.78 18.92
N GLU A 212 -0.63 -8.06 17.62
CA GLU A 212 0.55 -8.04 16.74
C GLU A 212 0.70 -6.73 15.95
N ARG A 213 -0.29 -5.81 16.04
CA ARG A 213 -0.31 -4.59 15.24
C ARG A 213 0.46 -3.44 15.88
N TRP A 214 0.90 -2.53 15.02
CA TRP A 214 1.39 -1.18 15.33
C TRP A 214 2.70 -1.10 16.11
N GLY A 215 3.49 -2.14 16.17
CA GLY A 215 4.87 -2.05 16.66
C GLY A 215 5.66 -1.03 15.84
N GLY A 216 6.25 -0.03 16.52
CA GLY A 216 6.93 1.10 15.91
C GLY A 216 6.02 2.23 15.44
N TRP A 217 4.73 2.23 15.83
CA TRP A 217 3.75 3.26 15.58
C TRP A 217 3.25 3.88 16.88
N TYR A 218 2.80 5.13 16.80
CA TYR A 218 1.95 5.74 17.83
C TYR A 218 0.49 5.38 17.57
N VAL A 219 -0.27 5.23 18.66
CA VAL A 219 -1.69 4.88 18.63
C VAL A 219 -2.40 5.70 19.69
N THR A 220 -3.36 6.55 19.29
CA THR A 220 -4.24 7.27 20.18
C THR A 220 -5.66 6.72 20.09
N GLY A 221 -6.32 6.64 21.24
CA GLY A 221 -7.68 6.14 21.36
C GLY A 221 -7.83 5.20 22.56
N ARG A 222 -9.01 4.64 22.67
CA ARG A 222 -9.34 3.66 23.70
C ARG A 222 -9.71 2.35 23.04
N GLN A 223 -9.05 1.28 23.45
CA GLN A 223 -9.26 -0.08 22.92
C GLN A 223 -9.69 -1.07 24.01
N GLY A 224 -10.09 -0.57 25.20
CA GLY A 224 -10.53 -1.41 26.31
C GLY A 224 -9.42 -2.37 26.78
N GLN A 225 -9.69 -3.65 26.79
CA GLN A 225 -8.77 -4.71 27.22
C GLN A 225 -7.89 -5.26 26.11
N ILE A 226 -8.12 -4.90 24.84
CA ILE A 226 -7.26 -5.33 23.72
C ILE A 226 -5.87 -4.72 23.89
N ARG A 227 -4.86 -5.54 23.62
CA ARG A 227 -3.46 -5.12 23.59
C ARG A 227 -3.01 -4.91 22.17
N HIS A 228 -2.02 -4.04 21.97
CA HIS A 228 -1.32 -3.83 20.72
C HIS A 228 0.16 -3.52 20.99
N MET A 229 0.99 -3.53 19.94
CA MET A 229 2.43 -3.28 20.05
C MET A 229 2.81 -1.80 19.97
N GLY A 230 1.87 -0.89 19.74
CA GLY A 230 2.11 0.55 19.59
C GLY A 230 2.55 1.26 20.87
N ASN A 231 3.03 2.50 20.71
CA ASN A 231 3.41 3.44 21.80
C ASN A 231 4.55 2.97 22.69
N ARG A 232 5.41 2.07 22.23
CA ARG A 232 6.48 1.53 23.05
C ARG A 232 7.67 1.06 22.22
N TRP A 233 8.80 0.88 22.89
CA TRP A 233 10.04 0.37 22.34
C TRP A 233 10.71 -0.56 23.36
N VAL A 234 11.71 -1.30 22.92
CA VAL A 234 12.49 -2.19 23.77
C VAL A 234 13.46 -1.36 24.60
N SER A 235 13.35 -1.42 25.91
CA SER A 235 14.25 -0.72 26.84
C SER A 235 15.50 -1.56 27.19
N ASP A 236 15.38 -2.89 27.20
CA ASP A 236 16.44 -3.84 27.48
C ASP A 236 16.42 -4.98 26.47
N LYS A 237 17.44 -5.04 25.59
CA LYS A 237 17.59 -6.09 24.60
C LYS A 237 17.99 -7.43 25.18
N ASP A 238 18.71 -7.42 26.30
CA ASP A 238 19.24 -8.63 26.94
C ASP A 238 18.11 -9.40 27.66
N ALA A 239 17.04 -8.70 28.03
CA ALA A 239 15.81 -9.33 28.55
C ALA A 239 15.01 -10.11 27.50
N GLY A 240 15.38 -10.00 26.22
CA GLY A 240 14.69 -10.65 25.12
C GLY A 240 13.25 -10.15 24.94
N ARG A 241 12.43 -10.92 24.22
CA ARG A 241 11.01 -10.57 24.00
C ARG A 241 10.19 -10.56 25.29
N ASP A 242 10.59 -11.31 26.29
CA ASP A 242 9.92 -11.39 27.60
C ASP A 242 10.03 -10.07 28.37
N GLY A 243 11.08 -9.25 28.10
CA GLY A 243 11.24 -7.91 28.64
C GLY A 243 10.40 -6.84 27.95
N TYR A 244 9.68 -7.20 26.88
CA TYR A 244 8.78 -6.30 26.17
C TYR A 244 7.41 -6.26 26.87
N GLU A 245 7.24 -5.29 27.76
CA GLU A 245 6.05 -5.22 28.58
C GLU A 245 4.78 -4.94 27.77
N ALA A 246 3.86 -5.92 27.76
CA ALA A 246 2.67 -5.90 26.93
C ALA A 246 1.58 -4.93 27.44
N THR A 247 1.72 -4.37 28.62
CA THR A 247 0.72 -3.50 29.26
C THR A 247 0.99 -2.01 29.12
N THR A 248 2.22 -1.62 28.77
CA THR A 248 2.56 -0.19 28.52
C THR A 248 2.04 0.28 27.19
N GLY A 249 1.76 1.59 27.08
CA GLY A 249 1.36 2.23 25.83
C GLY A 249 -0.10 1.97 25.41
N GLN A 250 -0.92 1.39 26.28
CA GLN A 250 -2.32 1.09 26.00
C GLN A 250 -3.23 2.27 26.39
N ASN A 251 -4.35 2.47 25.64
CA ASN A 251 -5.35 3.52 25.89
C ASN A 251 -4.75 4.93 26.00
N VAL A 252 -3.75 5.25 25.19
CA VAL A 252 -3.11 6.58 25.14
C VAL A 252 -4.03 7.56 24.41
N THR A 253 -4.27 8.71 24.99
CA THR A 253 -5.09 9.78 24.41
C THR A 253 -4.32 11.07 24.17
N ASP A 254 -3.09 11.19 24.70
CA ASP A 254 -2.22 12.37 24.55
C ASP A 254 -0.79 11.91 24.20
N LEU A 255 -0.32 12.31 23.02
CA LEU A 255 1.04 11.98 22.54
C LEU A 255 2.11 12.95 23.08
N ASN A 256 1.74 14.05 23.72
CA ASN A 256 2.72 14.97 24.33
C ASN A 256 3.55 14.30 25.45
N VAL A 257 3.08 13.18 25.96
CA VAL A 257 3.86 12.34 26.91
C VAL A 257 5.10 11.70 26.25
N PHE A 258 5.15 11.60 24.89
CA PHE A 258 6.24 10.98 24.15
C PHE A 258 7.08 12.01 23.39
N PHE A 259 6.46 13.05 22.80
CA PHE A 259 7.16 14.06 21.99
C PHE A 259 6.30 15.33 21.85
N ASP A 260 6.91 16.42 21.34
CA ASP A 260 6.21 17.68 21.02
C ASP A 260 5.36 17.51 19.73
N THR A 261 4.05 17.40 19.90
CA THR A 261 3.08 17.18 18.82
C THR A 261 2.91 18.39 17.89
N ASN A 262 3.31 19.61 18.32
CA ASN A 262 3.22 20.84 17.50
C ASN A 262 4.03 20.79 16.20
N LYS A 263 4.92 19.82 16.05
CA LYS A 263 5.67 19.57 14.80
C LYS A 263 4.82 18.93 13.70
N HIS A 264 3.63 18.47 14.02
CA HIS A 264 2.70 17.79 13.14
C HIS A 264 1.42 18.59 12.95
N LEU A 265 0.60 18.25 11.95
CA LEU A 265 -0.65 19.00 11.68
C LEU A 265 -1.79 18.62 12.63
N ALA A 266 -1.70 17.46 13.27
CA ALA A 266 -2.62 17.01 14.33
C ALA A 266 -1.81 16.42 15.48
N ASP A 267 -2.40 16.36 16.67
CA ASP A 267 -1.82 15.83 17.90
C ASP A 267 -2.13 14.34 18.13
N THR A 268 -2.74 13.69 17.16
CA THR A 268 -3.22 12.30 17.23
C THR A 268 -2.54 11.38 16.23
N SER A 269 -2.54 10.08 16.55
CA SER A 269 -2.32 8.95 15.64
C SER A 269 -3.49 7.98 15.88
N ASP A 270 -4.61 8.28 15.26
CA ASP A 270 -5.91 7.74 15.65
C ASP A 270 -6.05 6.25 15.35
N ILE A 271 -6.57 5.47 16.31
CA ILE A 271 -6.75 4.02 16.17
C ILE A 271 -7.73 3.65 15.06
N LEU A 272 -8.80 4.45 14.85
CA LEU A 272 -9.75 4.24 13.76
C LEU A 272 -9.09 4.52 12.41
N ALA A 273 -8.29 5.59 12.34
CA ALA A 273 -7.52 5.92 11.14
C ALA A 273 -6.54 4.81 10.78
N LEU A 274 -5.82 4.25 11.75
CA LEU A 274 -4.92 3.11 11.54
C LEU A 274 -5.67 1.91 10.96
N MET A 275 -6.78 1.50 11.55
CA MET A 275 -7.54 0.33 11.10
C MET A 275 -8.18 0.53 9.72
N ILE A 276 -8.71 1.73 9.45
CA ILE A 276 -9.27 2.07 8.14
C ILE A 276 -8.17 2.10 7.08
N MET A 277 -7.01 2.67 7.39
CA MET A 277 -5.84 2.69 6.49
C MET A 277 -5.37 1.27 6.14
N GLU A 278 -5.31 0.37 7.12
CA GLU A 278 -4.94 -1.04 6.89
C GLU A 278 -5.89 -1.73 5.93
N HIS A 279 -7.20 -1.55 6.12
CA HIS A 279 -8.21 -2.06 5.21
C HIS A 279 -8.07 -1.48 3.80
N GLN A 280 -7.89 -0.15 3.67
CA GLN A 280 -7.69 0.50 2.37
C GLN A 280 -6.45 -0.01 1.64
N ILE A 281 -5.33 -0.15 2.36
CA ILE A 281 -4.08 -0.68 1.79
C ILE A 281 -4.29 -2.11 1.28
N HIS A 282 -4.95 -2.96 2.06
CA HIS A 282 -5.29 -4.32 1.62
C HIS A 282 -6.18 -4.31 0.37
N ALA A 283 -7.18 -3.45 0.34
CA ALA A 283 -8.07 -3.29 -0.82
C ALA A 283 -7.30 -2.82 -2.06
N HIS A 284 -6.48 -1.78 -1.96
CA HIS A 284 -5.68 -1.29 -3.07
C HIS A 284 -4.71 -2.34 -3.62
N ASN A 285 -4.03 -3.09 -2.75
CA ASN A 285 -3.14 -4.17 -3.17
C ASN A 285 -3.91 -5.26 -3.92
N THR A 286 -5.06 -5.69 -3.39
CA THR A 286 -5.93 -6.70 -4.02
C THR A 286 -6.43 -6.26 -5.40
N LEU A 287 -6.92 -5.03 -5.51
CA LEU A 287 -7.42 -4.46 -6.77
C LEU A 287 -6.30 -4.29 -7.80
N SER A 288 -5.12 -3.82 -7.38
CA SER A 288 -3.95 -3.67 -8.26
C SER A 288 -3.44 -5.01 -8.75
N ALA A 289 -3.32 -6.01 -7.89
CA ALA A 289 -2.90 -7.36 -8.27
C ALA A 289 -3.89 -8.01 -9.24
N ALA A 290 -5.19 -7.87 -8.98
CA ALA A 290 -6.25 -8.34 -9.86
C ALA A 290 -6.14 -7.72 -11.27
N LYS A 291 -5.97 -6.40 -11.34
CA LYS A 291 -5.81 -5.64 -12.59
C LYS A 291 -4.58 -6.11 -13.37
N VAL A 292 -3.41 -6.15 -12.74
CA VAL A 292 -2.15 -6.56 -13.39
C VAL A 292 -2.24 -7.99 -13.90
N SER A 293 -2.72 -8.92 -13.06
CA SER A 293 -2.89 -10.32 -13.43
C SER A 293 -3.81 -10.51 -14.64
N TYR A 294 -4.96 -9.83 -14.65
CA TYR A 294 -5.90 -9.88 -15.76
C TYR A 294 -5.29 -9.32 -17.05
N LEU A 295 -4.72 -8.12 -17.00
CA LEU A 295 -4.13 -7.46 -18.17
C LEU A 295 -3.00 -8.31 -18.79
N ARG A 296 -2.13 -8.88 -17.94
CA ARG A 296 -1.07 -9.77 -18.37
C ARG A 296 -1.61 -11.05 -19.03
N SER A 297 -2.58 -11.68 -18.39
CA SER A 297 -3.22 -12.90 -18.89
C SER A 297 -3.90 -12.67 -20.24
N ALA A 298 -4.67 -11.57 -20.36
CA ALA A 298 -5.33 -11.20 -21.61
C ALA A 298 -4.33 -10.88 -22.73
N TYR A 299 -3.23 -10.20 -22.40
CA TYR A 299 -2.17 -9.88 -23.35
C TYR A 299 -1.48 -11.14 -23.89
N LEU A 300 -1.10 -12.09 -23.01
CA LEU A 300 -0.48 -13.34 -23.38
C LEU A 300 -1.43 -14.22 -24.21
N ASN A 301 -2.71 -14.27 -23.82
CA ASN A 301 -3.73 -15.00 -24.57
C ASN A 301 -3.87 -14.46 -26.01
N LYS A 302 -3.91 -13.12 -26.18
CA LYS A 302 -3.91 -12.50 -27.50
C LYS A 302 -2.68 -12.89 -28.34
N ALA A 303 -1.50 -12.94 -27.73
CA ALA A 303 -0.26 -13.33 -28.44
C ALA A 303 -0.32 -14.78 -28.94
N ILE A 304 -0.91 -15.69 -28.16
CA ILE A 304 -1.05 -17.11 -28.54
C ILE A 304 -2.14 -17.32 -29.58
N HIS A 305 -3.22 -16.54 -29.53
CA HIS A 305 -4.41 -16.70 -30.38
C HIS A 305 -4.52 -15.67 -31.51
N HIS A 306 -3.38 -15.31 -32.15
CA HIS A 306 -3.31 -14.43 -33.32
C HIS A 306 -4.01 -13.08 -33.14
N GLY A 307 -3.86 -12.47 -31.95
CA GLY A 307 -4.40 -11.14 -31.62
C GLY A 307 -5.84 -11.13 -31.09
N LYS A 308 -6.47 -12.28 -30.94
CA LYS A 308 -7.84 -12.40 -30.39
C LYS A 308 -7.78 -12.83 -28.92
N TYR A 309 -8.52 -12.15 -28.08
CA TYR A 309 -8.78 -12.57 -26.70
C TYR A 309 -10.22 -13.06 -26.61
N ASP A 310 -10.40 -14.35 -26.39
CA ASP A 310 -11.70 -14.95 -26.18
C ASP A 310 -12.03 -14.97 -24.69
N VAL A 311 -12.81 -13.98 -24.26
CA VAL A 311 -13.29 -13.84 -22.88
C VAL A 311 -14.18 -15.04 -22.49
N SER A 312 -14.85 -15.68 -23.46
CA SER A 312 -15.74 -16.82 -23.21
C SER A 312 -15.00 -18.15 -23.04
N SER A 313 -13.71 -18.19 -23.32
CA SER A 313 -12.91 -19.41 -23.15
C SER A 313 -12.95 -19.90 -21.68
N PRO A 314 -12.97 -21.23 -21.43
CA PRO A 314 -13.01 -21.79 -20.09
C PRO A 314 -11.88 -21.31 -19.17
N SER A 315 -10.69 -21.08 -19.72
CA SER A 315 -9.52 -20.57 -18.97
C SER A 315 -9.71 -19.10 -18.57
N ALA A 316 -10.20 -18.25 -19.47
CA ALA A 316 -10.51 -16.84 -19.18
C ALA A 316 -11.60 -16.72 -18.13
N GLN A 317 -12.71 -17.45 -18.29
CA GLN A 317 -13.81 -17.46 -17.32
C GLN A 317 -13.36 -17.93 -15.93
N LYS A 318 -12.59 -19.01 -15.86
CA LYS A 318 -12.03 -19.48 -14.56
C LYS A 318 -11.19 -18.41 -13.88
N MET A 319 -10.35 -17.70 -14.63
CA MET A 319 -9.52 -16.62 -14.10
C MET A 319 -10.34 -15.44 -13.64
N ILE A 320 -11.33 -14.99 -14.43
CA ILE A 320 -12.25 -13.90 -14.08
C ILE A 320 -12.99 -14.22 -12.77
N VAL A 321 -13.58 -15.41 -12.67
CA VAL A 321 -14.32 -15.85 -11.47
C VAL A 321 -13.39 -15.90 -10.25
N ALA A 322 -12.21 -16.52 -10.34
CA ALA A 322 -11.28 -16.61 -9.21
C ALA A 322 -10.79 -15.21 -8.76
N THR A 323 -10.58 -14.30 -9.71
CA THR A 323 -10.19 -12.91 -9.40
C THR A 323 -11.35 -12.16 -8.73
N ALA A 324 -12.56 -12.31 -9.24
CA ALA A 324 -13.76 -11.71 -8.64
C ALA A 324 -14.01 -12.23 -7.22
N ASP A 325 -13.82 -13.53 -6.96
CA ASP A 325 -13.94 -14.12 -5.62
C ASP A 325 -12.93 -13.54 -4.63
N SER A 326 -11.70 -13.30 -5.06
CA SER A 326 -10.68 -12.65 -4.23
C SER A 326 -11.08 -11.21 -3.87
N ILE A 327 -11.58 -10.45 -4.84
CA ILE A 327 -12.06 -9.08 -4.61
C ILE A 327 -13.30 -9.09 -3.68
N LEU A 328 -14.23 -10.00 -3.89
CA LEU A 328 -15.43 -10.12 -3.04
C LEU A 328 -15.09 -10.46 -1.60
N LYS A 329 -14.13 -11.36 -1.35
CA LYS A 329 -13.66 -11.67 0.00
C LYS A 329 -13.18 -10.40 0.71
N MET A 330 -12.36 -9.59 0.04
CA MET A 330 -11.91 -8.31 0.56
C MET A 330 -13.08 -7.34 0.78
N LEU A 331 -14.01 -7.20 -0.19
CA LEU A 331 -15.16 -6.29 -0.08
C LEU A 331 -16.13 -6.69 1.03
N LEU A 332 -16.28 -7.97 1.31
CA LEU A 332 -17.21 -8.51 2.33
C LEU A 332 -16.53 -8.78 3.68
N PHE A 333 -15.27 -8.34 3.85
CA PHE A 333 -14.50 -8.51 5.11
C PHE A 333 -14.39 -9.96 5.57
N ALA A 334 -14.20 -10.91 4.62
CA ALA A 334 -14.21 -12.36 4.91
C ALA A 334 -13.15 -12.80 5.91
N ASP A 335 -11.99 -12.13 5.89
CA ASP A 335 -10.83 -12.49 6.71
C ASP A 335 -10.55 -11.43 7.81
N GLU A 336 -11.50 -10.51 8.11
CA GLU A 336 -11.30 -9.49 9.13
C GLU A 336 -11.31 -10.11 10.53
N VAL A 337 -10.31 -9.76 11.35
CA VAL A 337 -10.27 -10.18 12.76
C VAL A 337 -11.43 -9.54 13.53
N GLU A 338 -12.06 -10.30 14.40
CA GLU A 338 -13.15 -9.81 15.25
C GLU A 338 -12.62 -8.84 16.31
N LEU A 339 -13.29 -7.69 16.46
CA LEU A 339 -13.02 -6.72 17.51
C LEU A 339 -13.69 -7.17 18.83
N PRO A 340 -13.23 -6.64 19.99
CA PRO A 340 -13.85 -6.97 21.27
C PRO A 340 -15.30 -6.45 21.35
N GLU A 341 -16.03 -7.02 22.30
CA GLU A 341 -17.42 -6.64 22.56
C GLU A 341 -17.57 -5.24 23.15
N ASP A 342 -16.61 -4.79 23.95
CA ASP A 342 -16.54 -3.45 24.55
C ASP A 342 -16.05 -2.39 23.54
N GLY A 343 -15.64 -2.83 22.36
CA GLY A 343 -15.37 -1.95 21.22
C GLY A 343 -14.03 -1.20 21.30
N ILE A 344 -13.85 -0.33 20.32
CA ILE A 344 -12.76 0.64 20.24
C ILE A 344 -13.35 2.06 20.11
N ASP A 345 -12.61 3.07 20.59
CA ASP A 345 -13.02 4.47 20.50
C ASP A 345 -11.82 5.32 20.08
N GLY A 346 -11.98 6.02 18.95
CA GLY A 346 -10.98 6.93 18.40
C GLY A 346 -11.45 8.39 18.46
N SER A 347 -10.82 9.22 17.64
CA SER A 347 -11.14 10.64 17.53
C SER A 347 -12.49 10.88 16.86
N ASP A 348 -13.36 11.63 17.49
CA ASP A 348 -14.62 12.11 16.89
C ASP A 348 -14.36 12.89 15.58
N LEU A 349 -13.30 13.70 15.55
CA LEU A 349 -12.94 14.47 14.36
C LEU A 349 -12.65 13.59 13.16
N TYR A 350 -11.89 12.51 13.36
CA TYR A 350 -11.62 11.57 12.26
C TYR A 350 -12.86 10.78 11.90
N ARG A 351 -13.58 10.25 12.89
CA ARG A 351 -14.81 9.47 12.67
C ARG A 351 -15.82 10.25 11.83
N ASP A 352 -16.10 11.50 12.24
CA ASP A 352 -17.09 12.34 11.57
C ASP A 352 -16.64 12.75 10.17
N SER A 353 -15.34 13.07 10.00
CA SER A 353 -14.73 13.34 8.69
C SER A 353 -14.83 12.13 7.77
N PHE A 354 -14.55 10.91 8.27
CA PHE A 354 -14.62 9.69 7.50
C PHE A 354 -16.04 9.35 7.05
N ILE A 355 -17.00 9.38 7.99
CA ILE A 355 -18.42 9.10 7.71
C ILE A 355 -18.99 10.16 6.75
N GLY A 356 -18.67 11.44 6.98
CA GLY A 356 -19.17 12.55 6.17
C GLY A 356 -18.76 12.53 4.70
N GLN A 357 -17.70 11.83 4.34
CA GLN A 357 -17.29 11.61 2.95
C GLN A 357 -18.05 10.46 2.26
N GLY A 358 -18.91 9.76 3.00
CA GLY A 358 -19.64 8.59 2.49
C GLY A 358 -20.81 8.95 1.58
N LEU A 359 -20.93 8.24 0.45
CA LEU A 359 -22.16 8.21 -0.32
C LEU A 359 -23.24 7.48 0.49
N SER A 360 -24.43 8.03 0.59
CA SER A 360 -25.49 7.51 1.45
C SER A 360 -26.84 7.39 0.73
N HIS A 361 -27.67 6.47 1.22
CA HIS A 361 -29.06 6.29 0.87
C HIS A 361 -29.87 6.02 2.12
N ASP A 362 -30.98 6.72 2.32
CA ASP A 362 -31.87 6.63 3.50
C ASP A 362 -31.12 6.76 4.84
N GLY A 363 -30.12 7.63 4.92
CA GLY A 363 -29.29 7.83 6.11
C GLY A 363 -28.31 6.68 6.41
N HIS A 364 -28.03 5.81 5.45
CA HIS A 364 -27.08 4.69 5.56
C HIS A 364 -25.97 4.82 4.53
N SER A 365 -24.72 4.54 4.95
CA SER A 365 -23.54 4.58 4.11
C SER A 365 -22.67 3.35 4.33
N LEU A 366 -21.91 2.94 3.32
CA LEU A 366 -20.88 1.91 3.50
C LEU A 366 -19.71 2.38 4.41
N ARG A 367 -19.65 3.67 4.75
CA ARG A 367 -18.71 4.23 5.73
C ARG A 367 -19.26 4.29 7.15
N ASP A 368 -20.48 3.84 7.39
CA ASP A 368 -21.02 3.75 8.75
C ASP A 368 -20.17 2.77 9.57
N LEU A 369 -19.75 3.22 10.76
CA LEU A 369 -18.93 2.44 11.68
C LEU A 369 -19.80 1.74 12.72
N ARG A 370 -19.34 0.61 13.22
CA ARG A 370 -19.93 -0.12 14.32
C ARG A 370 -19.05 -0.09 15.57
N LEU A 371 -17.73 -0.32 15.38
CA LEU A 371 -16.66 -0.27 16.38
C LEU A 371 -16.68 -1.36 17.45
N GLU A 372 -17.74 -2.16 17.54
CA GLU A 372 -17.94 -3.30 18.42
C GLU A 372 -17.96 -4.58 17.57
N ARG A 373 -17.16 -5.58 17.90
CA ARG A 373 -17.02 -6.86 17.18
C ARG A 373 -16.51 -6.73 15.73
N ARG A 374 -16.74 -5.63 15.07
CA ARG A 374 -16.26 -5.29 13.72
C ARG A 374 -16.17 -3.79 13.51
N LEU A 375 -15.30 -3.38 12.59
CA LEU A 375 -15.06 -1.97 12.32
C LEU A 375 -16.26 -1.30 11.64
N PHE A 376 -16.79 -1.89 10.56
CA PHE A 376 -17.87 -1.33 9.75
C PHE A 376 -19.24 -1.90 10.13
N LYS A 377 -20.27 -1.07 10.00
CA LYS A 377 -21.65 -1.43 10.26
C LYS A 377 -22.19 -2.41 9.24
N TYR A 378 -21.84 -2.25 7.97
CA TYR A 378 -22.23 -3.11 6.87
C TYR A 378 -21.03 -3.88 6.32
N ARG A 379 -21.19 -5.19 6.11
CA ARG A 379 -20.16 -6.03 5.49
C ARG A 379 -20.14 -5.83 3.97
N CYS A 380 -19.91 -4.60 3.56
CA CYS A 380 -19.55 -4.23 2.19
C CYS A 380 -18.63 -3.03 2.28
N SER A 381 -17.42 -3.16 1.77
CA SER A 381 -16.39 -2.14 1.86
C SER A 381 -16.73 -0.90 1.03
N PHE A 382 -16.55 0.27 1.63
CA PHE A 382 -16.64 1.55 0.91
C PHE A 382 -15.64 1.67 -0.24
N MET A 383 -14.59 0.84 -0.28
CA MET A 383 -13.59 0.79 -1.36
C MET A 383 -14.19 0.39 -2.72
N ILE A 384 -15.42 -0.14 -2.75
CA ILE A 384 -16.18 -0.35 -3.99
C ILE A 384 -16.43 0.97 -4.76
N HIS A 385 -16.40 2.13 -4.06
CA HIS A 385 -16.53 3.47 -4.66
C HIS A 385 -15.17 4.12 -4.98
N SER A 386 -14.03 3.44 -4.73
CA SER A 386 -12.69 3.99 -5.00
C SER A 386 -12.38 4.05 -6.49
N LYS A 387 -11.48 4.95 -6.88
CA LYS A 387 -10.95 5.00 -8.24
C LYS A 387 -10.29 3.69 -8.65
N SER A 388 -9.62 3.02 -7.73
CA SER A 388 -9.00 1.71 -7.99
C SER A 388 -10.03 0.65 -8.39
N PHE A 389 -11.22 0.64 -7.78
CA PHE A 389 -12.31 -0.28 -8.16
C PHE A 389 -12.96 0.14 -9.48
N GLU A 390 -13.24 1.43 -9.68
CA GLU A 390 -13.81 1.95 -10.94
C GLU A 390 -12.95 1.60 -12.16
N GLN A 391 -11.63 1.58 -11.98
CA GLN A 391 -10.64 1.30 -13.04
C GLN A 391 -10.34 -0.20 -13.24
N LEU A 392 -11.03 -1.10 -12.56
CA LEU A 392 -10.93 -2.53 -12.87
C LEU A 392 -11.35 -2.81 -14.32
N PRO A 393 -10.73 -3.82 -14.98
CA PRO A 393 -11.23 -4.35 -16.25
C PRO A 393 -12.71 -4.68 -16.15
N GLU A 394 -13.50 -4.34 -17.20
CA GLU A 394 -14.95 -4.40 -17.14
C GLU A 394 -15.47 -5.81 -16.85
N GLU A 395 -14.79 -6.84 -17.37
CA GLU A 395 -15.18 -8.24 -17.16
C GLU A 395 -15.03 -8.65 -15.68
N ILE A 396 -13.96 -8.20 -15.03
CA ILE A 396 -13.74 -8.44 -13.59
C ILE A 396 -14.77 -7.68 -12.78
N LYS A 397 -14.95 -6.39 -13.06
CA LYS A 397 -15.88 -5.52 -12.33
C LYS A 397 -17.33 -6.02 -12.45
N THR A 398 -17.76 -6.38 -13.64
CA THR A 398 -19.10 -6.94 -13.88
C THR A 398 -19.29 -8.24 -13.09
N CYS A 399 -18.34 -9.17 -13.15
CA CYS A 399 -18.43 -10.43 -12.43
C CYS A 399 -18.49 -10.22 -10.89
N VAL A 400 -17.70 -9.27 -10.35
CA VAL A 400 -17.77 -8.89 -8.92
C VAL A 400 -19.15 -8.38 -8.56
N LEU A 401 -19.71 -7.45 -9.36
CA LEU A 401 -20.98 -6.80 -9.07
C LEU A 401 -22.19 -7.77 -9.24
N GLU A 402 -22.16 -8.67 -10.21
CA GLU A 402 -23.20 -9.71 -10.40
C GLU A 402 -23.21 -10.68 -9.21
N LYS A 403 -22.03 -11.17 -8.79
CA LYS A 403 -21.93 -12.03 -7.61
C LYS A 403 -22.35 -11.31 -6.32
N LEU A 404 -21.94 -10.05 -6.13
CA LEU A 404 -22.37 -9.24 -5.00
C LEU A 404 -23.90 -9.06 -4.99
N HIS A 405 -24.48 -8.81 -6.16
CA HIS A 405 -25.94 -8.72 -6.31
C HIS A 405 -26.64 -10.01 -5.87
N ALA A 406 -26.20 -11.16 -6.37
CA ALA A 406 -26.77 -12.46 -5.98
C ALA A 406 -26.67 -12.72 -4.46
N ILE A 407 -25.57 -12.32 -3.81
CA ILE A 407 -25.41 -12.43 -2.35
C ILE A 407 -26.41 -11.53 -1.62
N VAL A 408 -26.54 -10.26 -2.00
CA VAL A 408 -27.37 -9.30 -1.25
C VAL A 408 -28.85 -9.42 -1.57
N THR A 409 -29.24 -10.03 -2.68
CA THR A 409 -30.64 -10.40 -2.98
C THR A 409 -31.05 -11.76 -2.40
N GLY A 410 -30.06 -12.56 -1.97
CA GLY A 410 -30.31 -13.89 -1.42
C GLY A 410 -30.53 -14.97 -2.46
N GLU A 411 -30.18 -14.71 -3.73
CA GLU A 411 -30.23 -15.68 -4.83
C GLU A 411 -29.17 -16.77 -4.69
N ASP A 412 -28.04 -16.42 -4.04
CA ASP A 412 -26.94 -17.34 -3.78
C ASP A 412 -26.32 -17.07 -2.39
N ASP A 413 -26.23 -18.08 -1.56
CA ASP A 413 -25.59 -18.02 -0.23
C ASP A 413 -24.07 -18.35 -0.28
N MET A 414 -23.47 -18.28 -1.43
CA MET A 414 -22.05 -18.51 -1.76
C MET A 414 -21.19 -19.03 -0.61
N PRO A 415 -20.89 -20.33 -0.54
CA PRO A 415 -20.06 -20.89 0.54
C PRO A 415 -18.67 -20.22 0.62
N GLY A 416 -18.21 -19.90 1.82
CA GLY A 416 -16.91 -19.25 2.05
C GLY A 416 -16.97 -17.72 2.14
N PHE A 417 -18.16 -17.14 2.10
CA PHE A 417 -18.38 -15.71 2.38
C PHE A 417 -19.10 -15.51 3.72
N PRO A 418 -18.91 -14.35 4.38
CA PRO A 418 -19.62 -14.06 5.63
C PRO A 418 -21.12 -14.09 5.46
N SER A 419 -21.83 -14.72 6.39
CA SER A 419 -23.30 -14.67 6.41
C SER A 419 -23.77 -13.25 6.72
N LEU A 420 -24.63 -12.72 5.86
CA LEU A 420 -25.30 -11.42 6.01
C LEU A 420 -26.73 -11.63 6.50
N SER A 421 -27.17 -10.87 7.51
CA SER A 421 -28.57 -10.85 7.90
C SER A 421 -29.45 -10.25 6.79
N SER A 422 -30.74 -10.63 6.71
CA SER A 422 -31.67 -10.09 5.71
C SER A 422 -31.70 -8.56 5.71
N ARG A 423 -31.69 -7.94 6.89
CA ARG A 423 -31.64 -6.48 7.04
C ARG A 423 -30.35 -5.88 6.50
N GLU A 424 -29.21 -6.54 6.70
CA GLU A 424 -27.90 -6.08 6.19
C GLU A 424 -27.85 -6.21 4.67
N LYS A 425 -28.34 -7.33 4.09
CA LYS A 425 -28.49 -7.53 2.65
C LYS A 425 -29.33 -6.40 2.02
N GLU A 426 -30.51 -6.13 2.55
CA GLU A 426 -31.40 -5.05 2.10
C GLU A 426 -30.74 -3.68 2.13
N ARG A 427 -30.00 -3.35 3.21
CA ARG A 427 -29.31 -2.06 3.35
C ARG A 427 -28.16 -1.91 2.36
N ILE A 428 -27.32 -2.93 2.20
CA ILE A 428 -26.23 -2.92 1.22
C ILE A 428 -26.80 -2.77 -0.20
N HIS A 429 -27.84 -3.56 -0.54
CA HIS A 429 -28.50 -3.45 -1.83
C HIS A 429 -29.06 -2.04 -2.08
N GLY A 430 -29.77 -1.47 -1.11
CA GLY A 430 -30.31 -0.11 -1.18
C GLY A 430 -29.24 0.95 -1.39
N ILE A 431 -28.14 0.91 -0.60
CA ILE A 431 -27.03 1.84 -0.76
C ILE A 431 -26.43 1.75 -2.17
N LEU A 432 -26.07 0.54 -2.62
CA LEU A 432 -25.42 0.33 -3.92
C LEU A 432 -26.32 0.68 -5.10
N SER A 433 -27.60 0.36 -5.02
CA SER A 433 -28.58 0.69 -6.06
C SER A 433 -28.77 2.20 -6.27
N HIS A 434 -28.41 3.03 -5.29
CA HIS A 434 -28.55 4.49 -5.39
C HIS A 434 -27.21 5.22 -5.53
N THR A 435 -26.09 4.59 -5.12
CA THR A 435 -24.79 5.27 -5.07
C THR A 435 -23.77 4.73 -6.05
N HIS A 436 -24.00 3.56 -6.70
CA HIS A 436 -23.00 2.90 -7.55
C HIS A 436 -23.53 2.64 -8.96
N ALA A 437 -23.18 3.50 -9.92
CA ALA A 437 -23.73 3.47 -11.28
C ALA A 437 -23.54 2.11 -12.02
N ALA A 438 -22.39 1.44 -11.83
CA ALA A 438 -22.16 0.13 -12.44
C ALA A 438 -23.03 -0.97 -11.81
N TYR A 439 -23.29 -0.89 -10.50
CA TYR A 439 -24.20 -1.81 -9.83
C TYR A 439 -25.66 -1.63 -10.30
N GLN A 440 -26.11 -0.39 -10.50
CA GLN A 440 -27.44 -0.11 -11.09
C GLN A 440 -27.62 -0.78 -12.44
N ARG A 441 -26.59 -0.81 -13.29
CA ARG A 441 -26.63 -1.50 -14.59
C ARG A 441 -26.78 -3.02 -14.46
N VAL A 442 -26.21 -3.62 -13.39
CA VAL A 442 -26.40 -5.05 -13.11
C VAL A 442 -27.83 -5.35 -12.68
N VAL A 443 -28.39 -4.53 -11.77
CA VAL A 443 -29.77 -4.69 -11.26
C VAL A 443 -30.83 -4.52 -12.37
N SER A 444 -30.51 -3.74 -13.42
CA SER A 444 -31.46 -3.44 -14.53
C SER A 444 -31.45 -4.49 -15.64
N ARG A 445 -30.59 -5.51 -15.58
CA ARG A 445 -30.51 -6.63 -16.54
C ARG A 445 -31.45 -7.74 -16.15
#